data_367dbb72529927f4ddeeb509748e47e5
#
_entry.id   367dbb72529927f4ddeeb509748e47e5
#
_cell.length_a   1.000
_cell.length_b   1.000
_cell.length_c   1.000
_cell.angle_alpha   90.00
_cell.angle_beta   90.00
_cell.angle_gamma   90.00
#
_symmetry.space_group_name_H-M   'P 1'
#
loop_
_entity.id
_entity.type
_entity.pdbx_description
1 polymer ?
#
loop_
_entity_poly.entity_id
_entity_poly.type
_entity_poly.pdbx_seq_one_letter_code
_entity_poly.pdbx_strand_id
1 'polypeptide(L)'
;MLEMALYSAIAPVILLLLSSVVSYPAVLEEVVKWGILRFRIDDLRFGVYDGAVVGLVFGLSEAVLYLSTAWGSGQWDSLVWRLILTVPMHSLTGAIIGRGRGVRGGWVLVGVAMAVHAGFNYWVGLRS
;
A
#
# COMPACT_ATOMS: atom_id res chain seq x y z
N MET A 1 -7.70 13.54 -7.10
CA MET A 1 -8.11 12.61 -6.00
C MET A 1 -8.83 11.37 -6.53
N LEU A 2 -9.92 11.50 -7.28
CA LEU A 2 -10.70 10.34 -7.77
C LEU A 2 -9.85 9.36 -8.60
N GLU A 3 -9.06 9.86 -9.54
CA GLU A 3 -8.18 9.02 -10.37
C GLU A 3 -7.11 8.27 -9.55
N MET A 4 -6.48 8.96 -8.59
CA MET A 4 -5.51 8.30 -7.71
C MET A 4 -6.16 7.20 -6.86
N ALA A 5 -7.36 7.46 -6.34
CA ALA A 5 -8.12 6.45 -5.61
C ALA A 5 -8.46 5.25 -6.51
N LEU A 6 -8.86 5.49 -7.77
CA LEU A 6 -9.15 4.44 -8.73
C LEU A 6 -7.90 3.59 -9.04
N TYR A 7 -6.76 4.23 -9.33
CA TYR A 7 -5.50 3.51 -9.57
C TYR A 7 -5.06 2.71 -8.33
N SER A 8 -5.22 3.29 -7.13
CA SER A 8 -4.89 2.61 -5.87
C SER A 8 -5.81 1.42 -5.60
N ALA A 9 -7.07 1.49 -6.02
CA ALA A 9 -8.02 0.39 -5.86
C ALA A 9 -7.74 -0.77 -6.84
N ILE A 10 -7.25 -0.48 -8.04
CA ILE A 10 -6.96 -1.49 -9.06
C ILE A 10 -5.57 -2.11 -8.86
N ALA A 11 -4.61 -1.35 -8.35
CA ALA A 11 -3.21 -1.76 -8.24
C ALA A 11 -3.02 -3.09 -7.50
N PRO A 12 -3.63 -3.36 -6.31
CA PRO A 12 -3.48 -4.64 -5.62
C PRO A 12 -3.97 -5.84 -6.43
N VAL A 13 -5.01 -5.67 -7.26
CA VAL A 13 -5.52 -6.73 -8.13
C VAL A 13 -4.46 -7.11 -9.18
N ILE A 14 -3.84 -6.11 -9.80
CA ILE A 14 -2.76 -6.33 -10.78
C ILE A 14 -1.55 -6.95 -10.10
N LEU A 15 -1.17 -6.45 -8.92
CA LEU A 15 -0.03 -6.96 -8.16
C LEU A 15 -0.24 -8.41 -7.68
N LEU A 16 -1.47 -8.78 -7.32
CA LEU A 16 -1.81 -10.16 -6.99
C LEU A 16 -1.53 -11.10 -8.18
N LEU A 17 -1.87 -10.69 -9.39
CA LEU A 17 -1.57 -11.47 -10.61
C LEU A 17 -0.06 -11.61 -10.86
N LEU A 18 0.72 -10.61 -10.46
CA LEU A 18 2.17 -10.60 -10.59
C LEU A 18 2.90 -11.25 -9.40
N SER A 19 2.22 -11.50 -8.29
CA SER A 19 2.83 -12.00 -7.05
C SER A 19 3.50 -13.36 -7.20
N SER A 20 3.06 -14.18 -8.16
CA SER A 20 3.69 -15.47 -8.49
C SER A 20 5.09 -15.34 -9.10
N VAL A 21 5.43 -14.14 -9.61
CA VAL A 21 6.71 -13.87 -10.29
C VAL A 21 7.62 -12.97 -9.45
N VAL A 22 7.07 -12.25 -8.48
CA VAL A 22 7.79 -11.24 -7.70
C VAL A 22 8.12 -11.75 -6.31
N SER A 23 9.43 -11.82 -6.01
CA SER A 23 9.93 -12.31 -4.71
C SER A 23 9.71 -11.33 -3.55
N TYR A 24 9.44 -10.05 -3.83
CA TYR A 24 9.32 -8.99 -2.82
C TYR A 24 8.09 -8.10 -3.07
N PRO A 25 6.87 -8.57 -2.79
CA PRO A 25 5.63 -7.83 -3.07
C PRO A 25 5.60 -6.46 -2.38
N ALA A 26 6.04 -6.34 -1.13
CA ALA A 26 6.08 -5.08 -0.40
C ALA A 26 6.88 -3.97 -1.12
N VAL A 27 7.99 -4.32 -1.76
CA VAL A 27 8.80 -3.37 -2.54
C VAL A 27 8.01 -2.88 -3.75
N LEU A 28 7.38 -3.79 -4.47
CA LEU A 28 6.62 -3.46 -5.68
C LEU A 28 5.40 -2.59 -5.35
N GLU A 29 4.72 -2.88 -4.27
CA GLU A 29 3.56 -2.10 -3.80
C GLU A 29 3.94 -0.65 -3.48
N GLU A 30 5.06 -0.43 -2.79
CA GLU A 30 5.51 0.94 -2.47
C GLU A 30 5.98 1.68 -3.73
N VAL A 31 6.60 1.00 -4.69
CA VAL A 31 6.94 1.59 -6.00
C VAL A 31 5.68 1.99 -6.76
N VAL A 32 4.64 1.16 -6.75
CA VAL A 32 3.37 1.47 -7.41
C VAL A 32 2.68 2.66 -6.76
N LYS A 33 2.60 2.72 -5.41
CA LYS A 33 2.06 3.89 -4.69
C LYS A 33 2.83 5.16 -5.04
N TRP A 34 4.18 5.08 -5.05
CA TRP A 34 5.02 6.20 -5.46
C TRP A 34 4.71 6.63 -6.89
N GLY A 35 4.57 5.70 -7.83
CA GLY A 35 4.17 5.97 -9.22
C GLY A 35 2.84 6.70 -9.29
N ILE A 36 1.80 6.21 -8.61
CA ILE A 36 0.46 6.84 -8.57
C ILE A 36 0.56 8.28 -8.08
N LEU A 37 1.33 8.51 -7.01
CA LEU A 37 1.52 9.85 -6.46
C LEU A 37 2.36 10.75 -7.37
N ARG A 38 3.29 10.17 -8.15
CA ARG A 38 4.18 10.91 -9.06
C ARG A 38 3.47 11.38 -10.32
N PHE A 39 2.53 10.60 -10.85
CA PHE A 39 1.81 10.94 -12.09
C PHE A 39 0.99 12.23 -11.99
N ARG A 40 0.69 12.71 -10.79
CA ARG A 40 -0.01 13.97 -10.58
C ARG A 40 0.97 15.12 -10.25
N ILE A 41 1.81 15.44 -11.24
CA ILE A 41 3.02 16.26 -11.08
C ILE A 41 2.73 17.74 -10.81
N ASP A 42 1.57 18.27 -11.19
CA ASP A 42 1.39 19.73 -11.32
C ASP A 42 0.91 20.45 -10.05
N ASP A 43 0.53 19.73 -9.00
CA ASP A 43 0.03 20.35 -7.77
C ASP A 43 0.87 19.94 -6.54
N LEU A 44 1.85 20.79 -6.21
CA LEU A 44 2.73 20.62 -5.03
C LEU A 44 1.99 20.73 -3.68
N ARG A 45 0.70 21.09 -3.70
CA ARG A 45 -0.13 21.20 -2.48
C ARG A 45 -0.54 19.85 -1.93
N PHE A 46 -0.41 18.79 -2.71
CA PHE A 46 -0.73 17.43 -2.30
C PHE A 46 0.54 16.74 -1.78
N GLY A 47 0.46 16.19 -0.59
CA GLY A 47 1.60 15.59 0.08
C GLY A 47 1.19 14.42 0.98
N VAL A 48 1.40 14.58 2.27
CA VAL A 48 1.13 13.55 3.29
C VAL A 48 -0.31 13.04 3.24
N TYR A 49 -1.30 13.95 3.10
CA TYR A 49 -2.71 13.58 3.07
C TYR A 49 -3.07 12.71 1.86
N ASP A 50 -2.63 13.10 0.66
CA ASP A 50 -2.91 12.30 -0.54
C ASP A 50 -2.21 10.96 -0.49
N GLY A 51 -0.98 10.94 0.01
CA GLY A 51 -0.26 9.70 0.25
C GLY A 51 -1.01 8.78 1.21
N ALA A 52 -1.53 9.32 2.31
CA ALA A 52 -2.35 8.57 3.26
C ALA A 52 -3.62 8.00 2.61
N VAL A 53 -4.31 8.80 1.79
CA VAL A 53 -5.53 8.37 1.07
C VAL A 53 -5.19 7.30 0.03
N VAL A 54 -4.13 7.46 -0.75
CA VAL A 54 -3.66 6.45 -1.72
C VAL A 54 -3.37 5.14 -0.99
N GLY A 55 -2.63 5.20 0.11
CA GLY A 55 -2.34 4.02 0.94
C GLY A 55 -3.59 3.39 1.55
N LEU A 56 -4.51 4.21 2.08
CA LEU A 56 -5.78 3.74 2.64
C LEU A 56 -6.61 2.95 1.60
N VAL A 57 -6.80 3.53 0.41
CA VAL A 57 -7.56 2.86 -0.66
C VAL A 57 -6.85 1.59 -1.12
N PHE A 58 -5.51 1.62 -1.22
CA PHE A 58 -4.70 0.45 -1.55
C PHE A 58 -4.91 -0.68 -0.54
N GLY A 59 -4.78 -0.40 0.76
CA GLY A 59 -4.97 -1.39 1.83
C GLY A 59 -6.40 -1.92 1.91
N LEU A 60 -7.42 -1.08 1.68
CA LEU A 60 -8.81 -1.53 1.61
C LEU A 60 -9.04 -2.47 0.42
N SER A 61 -8.48 -2.14 -0.75
CA SER A 61 -8.57 -3.00 -1.93
C SER A 61 -7.90 -4.35 -1.71
N GLU A 62 -6.72 -4.37 -1.08
CA GLU A 62 -6.06 -5.61 -0.69
C GLU A 62 -6.91 -6.42 0.30
N ALA A 63 -7.51 -5.77 1.29
CA ALA A 63 -8.38 -6.45 2.25
C ALA A 63 -9.60 -7.09 1.58
N VAL A 64 -10.17 -6.48 0.53
CA VAL A 64 -11.26 -7.07 -0.28
C VAL A 64 -10.79 -8.35 -0.98
N LEU A 65 -9.55 -8.40 -1.47
CA LEU A 65 -8.98 -9.62 -2.06
C LEU A 65 -8.86 -10.74 -1.02
N TYR A 66 -8.47 -10.41 0.21
CA TYR A 66 -8.44 -11.39 1.30
C TYR A 66 -9.82 -11.84 1.76
N LEU A 67 -10.87 -11.04 1.54
CA LEU A 67 -12.26 -11.44 1.83
C LEU A 67 -12.64 -12.71 1.06
N SER A 68 -12.25 -12.83 -0.21
CA SER A 68 -12.51 -14.01 -1.02
C SER A 68 -11.85 -15.28 -0.43
N THR A 69 -10.62 -15.13 0.09
CA THR A 69 -9.88 -16.21 0.75
C THR A 69 -10.54 -16.60 2.08
N ALA A 70 -10.90 -15.60 2.91
CA ALA A 70 -11.57 -15.82 4.18
C ALA A 70 -12.93 -16.51 4.00
N TRP A 71 -13.67 -16.14 2.95
CA TRP A 71 -14.95 -16.77 2.62
C TRP A 71 -14.79 -18.26 2.28
N GLY A 72 -13.77 -18.61 1.51
CA GLY A 72 -13.51 -20.01 1.13
C GLY A 72 -12.93 -20.88 2.24
N SER A 73 -12.13 -20.28 3.15
CA SER A 73 -11.40 -21.01 4.21
C SER A 73 -12.01 -20.90 5.60
N GLY A 74 -12.98 -20.00 5.81
CA GLY A 74 -13.56 -19.70 7.13
C GLY A 74 -12.64 -18.90 8.06
N GLN A 75 -11.52 -18.35 7.58
CA GLN A 75 -10.52 -17.62 8.37
C GLN A 75 -10.89 -16.14 8.60
N TRP A 76 -12.03 -15.89 9.23
CA TRP A 76 -12.55 -14.54 9.46
C TRP A 76 -11.67 -13.70 10.41
N ASP A 77 -11.09 -14.32 11.43
CA ASP A 77 -10.20 -13.64 12.36
C ASP A 77 -8.97 -13.06 11.65
N SER A 78 -8.41 -13.80 10.69
CA SER A 78 -7.31 -13.32 9.86
C SER A 78 -7.70 -12.08 9.05
N LEU A 79 -8.90 -12.05 8.48
CA LEU A 79 -9.41 -10.88 7.75
C LEU A 79 -9.55 -9.67 8.66
N VAL A 80 -10.11 -9.84 9.87
CA VAL A 80 -10.28 -8.75 10.84
C VAL A 80 -8.92 -8.16 11.23
N TRP A 81 -7.92 -9.00 11.54
CA TRP A 81 -6.57 -8.53 11.83
C TRP A 81 -5.91 -7.81 10.67
N ARG A 82 -6.11 -8.28 9.44
CA ARG A 82 -5.62 -7.59 8.24
C ARG A 82 -6.28 -6.22 8.07
N LEU A 83 -7.59 -6.09 8.25
CA LEU A 83 -8.27 -4.80 8.20
C LEU A 83 -7.70 -3.82 9.24
N ILE A 84 -7.56 -4.28 10.49
CA ILE A 84 -7.12 -3.41 11.61
C ILE A 84 -5.64 -3.02 11.50
N LEU A 85 -4.79 -3.88 10.95
CA LEU A 85 -3.34 -3.67 10.95
C LEU A 85 -2.82 -3.26 9.57
N THR A 86 -3.23 -3.95 8.51
CA THR A 86 -2.68 -3.75 7.17
C THR A 86 -3.16 -2.44 6.55
N VAL A 87 -4.45 -2.10 6.71
CA VAL A 87 -4.99 -0.85 6.15
C VAL A 87 -4.31 0.39 6.75
N PRO A 88 -4.16 0.54 8.09
CA PRO A 88 -3.39 1.64 8.67
C PRO A 88 -1.91 1.63 8.24
N MET A 89 -1.29 0.47 8.11
CA MET A 89 0.10 0.35 7.66
C MET A 89 0.26 0.92 6.24
N HIS A 90 -0.61 0.54 5.29
CA HIS A 90 -0.59 1.10 3.94
C HIS A 90 -0.85 2.60 3.93
N SER A 91 -1.77 3.10 4.77
CA SER A 91 -2.01 4.54 4.91
C SER A 91 -0.77 5.28 5.42
N LEU A 92 -0.06 4.71 6.39
CA LEU A 92 1.18 5.24 6.93
C LEU A 92 2.30 5.27 5.87
N THR A 93 2.54 4.16 5.16
CA THR A 93 3.57 4.10 4.12
C THR A 93 3.26 5.05 2.98
N GLY A 94 2.00 5.16 2.57
CA GLY A 94 1.54 6.14 1.61
C GLY A 94 1.80 7.58 2.06
N ALA A 95 1.53 7.91 3.33
CA ALA A 95 1.81 9.23 3.92
C ALA A 95 3.31 9.56 3.90
N ILE A 96 4.17 8.58 4.22
CA ILE A 96 5.63 8.71 4.16
C ILE A 96 6.09 9.04 2.74
N ILE A 97 5.58 8.31 1.74
CA ILE A 97 5.89 8.56 0.32
C ILE A 97 5.39 9.94 -0.10
N GLY A 98 4.16 10.30 0.28
CA GLY A 98 3.57 11.60 0.01
C GLY A 98 4.38 12.76 0.58
N ARG A 99 4.99 12.59 1.76
CA ARG A 99 5.91 13.56 2.37
C ARG A 99 7.16 13.82 1.54
N GLY A 100 7.64 12.80 0.83
CA GLY A 100 8.82 12.90 -0.07
C GLY A 100 8.54 13.57 -1.41
N ARG A 101 7.29 13.82 -1.73
CA ARG A 101 6.89 14.41 -3.00
C ARG A 101 7.37 15.85 -3.12
N GLY A 102 8.02 16.17 -4.24
CA GLY A 102 8.56 17.51 -4.49
C GLY A 102 9.82 17.87 -3.68
N VAL A 103 10.31 16.99 -2.82
CA VAL A 103 11.51 17.17 -2.03
C VAL A 103 12.71 16.55 -2.75
N ARG A 104 13.84 17.26 -2.80
CA ARG A 104 15.10 16.73 -3.33
C ARG A 104 15.52 15.52 -2.49
N GLY A 105 15.69 14.35 -3.13
CA GLY A 105 15.98 13.11 -2.40
C GLY A 105 14.75 12.41 -1.78
N GLY A 106 13.53 12.81 -2.14
CA GLY A 106 12.28 12.20 -1.65
C GLY A 106 12.15 10.70 -1.90
N TRP A 107 12.93 10.14 -2.83
CA TRP A 107 13.04 8.69 -3.05
C TRP A 107 13.55 7.92 -1.82
N VAL A 108 14.31 8.58 -0.92
CA VAL A 108 14.71 7.98 0.36
C VAL A 108 13.49 7.59 1.20
N LEU A 109 12.44 8.42 1.18
CA LEU A 109 11.19 8.11 1.90
C LEU A 109 10.44 6.92 1.29
N VAL A 110 10.61 6.66 -0.01
CA VAL A 110 10.11 5.41 -0.62
C VAL A 110 10.85 4.21 -0.02
N GLY A 111 12.17 4.29 0.11
CA GLY A 111 12.98 3.25 0.78
C GLY A 111 12.57 3.04 2.25
N VAL A 112 12.26 4.13 2.97
CA VAL A 112 11.73 4.04 4.35
C VAL A 112 10.37 3.35 4.37
N ALA A 113 9.46 3.70 3.46
CA ALA A 113 8.16 3.05 3.35
C ALA A 113 8.29 1.55 3.05
N MET A 114 9.19 1.17 2.14
CA MET A 114 9.51 -0.25 1.85
C MET A 114 10.01 -0.98 3.09
N ALA A 115 10.92 -0.38 3.86
CA ALA A 115 11.46 -0.99 5.08
C ALA A 115 10.38 -1.16 6.15
N VAL A 116 9.51 -0.16 6.35
CA VAL A 116 8.37 -0.23 7.27
C VAL A 116 7.42 -1.34 6.86
N HIS A 117 7.05 -1.40 5.59
CA HIS A 117 6.14 -2.42 5.06
C HIS A 117 6.73 -3.84 5.16
N ALA A 118 7.98 -4.03 4.75
CA ALA A 118 8.64 -5.33 4.85
C ALA A 118 8.79 -5.78 6.31
N GLY A 119 9.16 -4.86 7.21
CA GLY A 119 9.23 -5.13 8.64
C GLY A 119 7.89 -5.51 9.25
N PHE A 120 6.81 -4.83 8.83
CA PHE A 120 5.45 -5.17 9.21
C PHE A 120 5.06 -6.58 8.75
N ASN A 121 5.29 -6.93 7.48
CA ASN A 121 4.99 -8.25 6.95
C ASN A 121 5.77 -9.35 7.67
N TYR A 122 7.05 -9.11 7.96
CA TYR A 122 7.86 -10.03 8.77
C TYR A 122 7.28 -10.23 10.17
N TRP A 123 6.90 -9.13 10.85
CA TRP A 123 6.33 -9.19 12.19
C TRP A 123 4.96 -9.90 12.23
N VAL A 124 4.10 -9.67 11.25
CA VAL A 124 2.80 -10.36 11.12
C VAL A 124 3.01 -11.83 10.78
N GLY A 125 3.94 -12.16 9.88
CA GLY A 125 4.27 -13.53 9.51
C GLY A 125 4.84 -14.37 10.65
N LEU A 126 5.46 -13.76 11.67
CA LEU A 126 5.90 -14.45 12.88
C LEU A 126 4.75 -14.81 13.84
N ARG A 127 3.55 -14.26 13.63
CA ARG A 127 2.39 -14.43 14.51
C ARG A 127 1.25 -15.23 13.88
N SER A 128 1.36 -15.52 12.58
CA SER A 128 0.42 -16.35 11.81
C SER A 128 0.91 -17.81 11.75
#